data_dd739ba10025a9d528a57e296b8245a7
#
_entry.id   dd739ba10025a9d528a57e296b8245a7
#
_cell.length_a   1.000
_cell.length_b   1.000
_cell.length_c   1.000
_cell.angle_alpha   90.00
_cell.angle_beta   90.00
_cell.angle_gamma   90.00
#
_symmetry.space_group_name_H-M   'P 1'
#
loop_
_entity.id
_entity.type
_entity.pdbx_description
1 polymer ?
#
loop_
_entity_poly.entity_id
_entity_poly.type
_entity_poly.pdbx_seq_one_letter_code
_entity_poly.pdbx_strand_id
1 'polypeptide(L)'
;MRAIKFAQVVVLILDAQEKFEKQDLTIARRVISEGRALLIAVNKWDLVKNPKEILGDFHNRLAKSLPQARGVPIITLSAKTGSNTKKLLPAVLNIYELWNKRISTGTLNRWLDIKTTNHPPPLHGGRRIKLRYITQAKNRPPTFVVFSNLSNELPISYSRYLVNSLREDF
;
A
#
# COMPACT_ATOMS: atom_id res chain seq x y z
N MET A 1 17.35 -6.06 -10.97
CA MET A 1 15.93 -6.14 -10.58
C MET A 1 15.45 -7.49 -10.00
N ARG A 2 16.31 -8.50 -9.91
CA ARG A 2 15.98 -9.78 -9.22
C ARG A 2 15.75 -9.59 -7.72
N ALA A 3 16.46 -8.67 -7.06
CA ALA A 3 16.38 -8.44 -5.62
C ALA A 3 14.95 -8.17 -5.10
N ILE A 4 14.14 -7.40 -5.81
CA ILE A 4 12.75 -7.09 -5.39
C ILE A 4 11.90 -8.36 -5.30
N LYS A 5 12.11 -9.34 -6.19
CA LYS A 5 11.35 -10.59 -6.20
C LYS A 5 11.60 -11.48 -4.98
N PHE A 6 12.77 -11.36 -4.37
CA PHE A 6 13.16 -12.16 -3.22
C PHE A 6 13.05 -11.41 -1.89
N ALA A 7 12.95 -10.07 -1.94
CA ALA A 7 12.75 -9.26 -0.76
C ALA A 7 11.34 -9.46 -0.18
N GLN A 8 11.21 -9.42 1.12
CA GLN A 8 9.93 -9.39 1.82
C GLN A 8 9.49 -7.94 2.05
N VAL A 9 10.42 -7.11 2.48
CA VAL A 9 10.26 -5.67 2.65
C VAL A 9 11.30 -4.96 1.79
N VAL A 10 10.88 -3.91 1.10
CA VAL A 10 11.78 -3.02 0.35
C VAL A 10 11.71 -1.64 1.00
N VAL A 11 12.86 -1.14 1.40
CA VAL A 11 12.99 0.25 1.87
C VAL A 11 13.49 1.09 0.70
N LEU A 12 12.65 2.00 0.22
CA LEU A 12 13.01 2.97 -0.81
C LEU A 12 13.53 4.23 -0.10
N ILE A 13 14.83 4.51 -0.26
CA ILE A 13 15.47 5.68 0.34
C ILE A 13 15.44 6.83 -0.66
N LEU A 14 14.88 7.97 -0.24
CA LEU A 14 14.76 9.18 -1.04
C LEU A 14 15.53 10.32 -0.39
N ASP A 15 15.98 11.28 -1.20
CA ASP A 15 16.59 12.51 -0.72
C ASP A 15 15.53 13.56 -0.42
N ALA A 16 15.56 14.15 0.78
CA ALA A 16 14.61 15.21 1.16
C ALA A 16 14.79 16.51 0.35
N GLN A 17 15.97 16.71 -0.25
CA GLN A 17 16.28 17.88 -1.09
C GLN A 17 15.76 17.72 -2.51
N GLU A 18 15.46 16.50 -2.92
CA GLU A 18 15.02 16.21 -4.27
C GLU A 18 13.53 15.89 -4.32
N LYS A 19 12.92 16.21 -5.45
CA LYS A 19 11.53 15.81 -5.67
C LYS A 19 11.48 14.32 -5.97
N PHE A 20 10.42 13.67 -5.50
CA PHE A 20 10.12 12.28 -5.82
C PHE A 20 10.12 12.07 -7.35
N GLU A 21 11.14 11.41 -7.88
CA GLU A 21 11.38 11.30 -9.32
C GLU A 21 10.54 10.20 -10.00
N LYS A 22 10.51 10.23 -11.35
CA LYS A 22 9.83 9.18 -12.13
C LYS A 22 10.43 7.79 -11.89
N GLN A 23 11.74 7.72 -11.68
CA GLN A 23 12.44 6.47 -11.40
C GLN A 23 12.01 5.87 -10.06
N ASP A 24 11.92 6.68 -9.01
CA ASP A 24 11.48 6.26 -7.68
C ASP A 24 10.05 5.71 -7.71
N LEU A 25 9.16 6.42 -8.42
CA LEU A 25 7.79 5.99 -8.65
C LEU A 25 7.71 4.66 -9.40
N THR A 26 8.62 4.44 -10.35
CA THR A 26 8.70 3.19 -11.12
C THR A 26 9.16 2.04 -10.23
N ILE A 27 10.16 2.27 -9.37
CA ILE A 27 10.62 1.28 -8.38
C ILE A 27 9.50 0.96 -7.39
N ALA A 28 8.88 1.99 -6.79
CA ALA A 28 7.79 1.81 -5.84
C ALA A 28 6.61 1.05 -6.46
N ARG A 29 6.22 1.40 -7.69
CA ARG A 29 5.16 0.70 -8.44
C ARG A 29 5.50 -0.78 -8.63
N ARG A 30 6.75 -1.09 -8.97
CA ARG A 30 7.18 -2.47 -9.14
C ARG A 30 7.19 -3.26 -7.84
N VAL A 31 7.65 -2.67 -6.73
CA VAL A 31 7.60 -3.31 -5.40
C VAL A 31 6.17 -3.72 -5.06
N ILE A 32 5.22 -2.80 -5.28
CA ILE A 32 3.80 -3.03 -5.01
C ILE A 32 3.22 -4.11 -5.95
N SER A 33 3.58 -4.08 -7.25
CA SER A 33 3.07 -5.07 -8.22
C SER A 33 3.60 -6.48 -7.96
N GLU A 34 4.79 -6.61 -7.38
CA GLU A 34 5.35 -7.90 -6.93
C GLU A 34 4.77 -8.33 -5.56
N GLY A 35 3.83 -7.55 -4.99
CA GLY A 35 3.19 -7.83 -3.71
C GLY A 35 4.14 -7.72 -2.51
N ARG A 36 5.22 -6.96 -2.60
CA ARG A 36 6.19 -6.78 -1.52
C ARG A 36 5.78 -5.61 -0.62
N ALA A 37 6.15 -5.71 0.66
CA ALA A 37 5.98 -4.59 1.57
C ALA A 37 6.91 -3.45 1.18
N LEU A 38 6.39 -2.21 1.14
CA LEU A 38 7.14 -1.01 0.79
C LEU A 38 7.17 -0.06 1.98
N LEU A 39 8.36 0.38 2.36
CA LEU A 39 8.61 1.47 3.30
C LEU A 39 9.37 2.57 2.56
N ILE A 40 8.95 3.82 2.70
CA ILE A 40 9.68 4.97 2.17
C ILE A 40 10.46 5.62 3.31
N ALA A 41 11.76 5.81 3.12
CA ALA A 41 12.64 6.50 4.05
C ALA A 41 13.19 7.77 3.40
N VAL A 42 12.76 8.94 3.88
CA VAL A 42 13.23 10.23 3.39
C VAL A 42 14.47 10.63 4.20
N ASN A 43 15.63 10.57 3.53
CA ASN A 43 16.94 10.85 4.11
C ASN A 43 17.32 12.33 3.94
N LYS A 44 18.41 12.75 4.58
CA LYS A 44 18.91 14.12 4.65
C LYS A 44 17.91 15.07 5.31
N TRP A 45 17.13 14.56 6.25
CA TRP A 45 16.10 15.35 6.94
C TRP A 45 16.66 16.50 7.79
N ASP A 46 17.95 16.45 8.13
CA ASP A 46 18.71 17.53 8.78
C ASP A 46 18.82 18.81 7.91
N LEU A 47 18.64 18.70 6.59
CA LEU A 47 18.71 19.82 5.65
C LEU A 47 17.33 20.45 5.39
N VAL A 48 16.26 19.90 5.94
CA VAL A 48 14.88 20.34 5.69
C VAL A 48 14.52 21.53 6.57
N LYS A 49 14.16 22.65 5.95
CA LYS A 49 13.74 23.88 6.66
C LYS A 49 12.26 23.84 7.07
N ASN A 50 11.38 23.31 6.21
CA ASN A 50 9.94 23.24 6.40
C ASN A 50 9.45 21.78 6.43
N PRO A 51 9.64 21.04 7.56
CA PRO A 51 9.35 19.60 7.63
C PRO A 51 7.91 19.21 7.27
N LYS A 52 6.92 20.01 7.70
CA LYS A 52 5.50 19.72 7.46
C LYS A 52 5.14 19.83 5.97
N GLU A 53 5.65 20.86 5.30
CA GLU A 53 5.42 21.11 3.88
C GLU A 53 6.03 19.99 3.02
N ILE A 54 7.33 19.72 3.24
CA ILE A 54 8.05 18.68 2.50
C ILE A 54 7.40 17.31 2.69
N LEU A 55 7.05 16.93 3.91
CA LEU A 55 6.38 15.66 4.17
C LEU A 55 5.00 15.59 3.50
N GLY A 56 4.24 16.71 3.52
CA GLY A 56 2.97 16.85 2.82
C GLY A 56 3.13 16.65 1.31
N ASP A 57 4.16 17.20 0.71
CA ASP A 57 4.47 17.04 -0.71
C ASP A 57 4.79 15.59 -1.07
N PHE A 58 5.58 14.89 -0.26
CA PHE A 58 5.83 13.45 -0.46
C PHE A 58 4.53 12.63 -0.41
N HIS A 59 3.68 12.87 0.57
CA HIS A 59 2.38 12.18 0.68
C HIS A 59 1.47 12.49 -0.51
N ASN A 60 1.34 13.76 -0.90
CA ASN A 60 0.50 14.19 -2.01
C ASN A 60 0.98 13.58 -3.34
N ARG A 61 2.29 13.60 -3.58
CA ARG A 61 2.87 13.06 -4.80
C ARG A 61 2.74 11.53 -4.86
N LEU A 62 2.94 10.84 -3.75
CA LEU A 62 2.70 9.40 -3.65
C LEU A 62 1.23 9.08 -3.94
N ALA A 63 0.30 9.78 -3.31
CA ALA A 63 -1.13 9.55 -3.49
C ALA A 63 -1.59 9.79 -4.94
N LYS A 64 -1.08 10.84 -5.60
CA LYS A 64 -1.40 11.16 -7.00
C LYS A 64 -0.79 10.16 -7.98
N SER A 65 0.48 9.78 -7.76
CA SER A 65 1.24 8.97 -8.73
C SER A 65 1.06 7.48 -8.55
N LEU A 66 0.72 7.05 -7.34
CA LEU A 66 0.54 5.65 -6.95
C LEU A 66 -0.74 5.47 -6.13
N PRO A 67 -1.93 5.64 -6.73
CA PRO A 67 -3.20 5.49 -5.99
C PRO A 67 -3.36 4.12 -5.31
N GLN A 68 -2.66 3.09 -5.84
CA GLN A 68 -2.60 1.75 -5.27
C GLN A 68 -1.64 1.63 -4.07
N ALA A 69 -0.90 2.69 -3.71
CA ALA A 69 0.07 2.71 -2.62
C ALA A 69 -0.44 3.47 -1.39
N ARG A 70 -1.75 3.65 -1.25
CA ARG A 70 -2.32 4.23 -0.03
C ARG A 70 -1.89 3.42 1.17
N GLY A 71 -1.57 4.12 2.28
CA GLY A 71 -1.12 3.47 3.50
C GLY A 71 0.36 3.05 3.51
N VAL A 72 1.14 3.29 2.44
CA VAL A 72 2.59 3.07 2.50
C VAL A 72 3.21 4.02 3.51
N PRO A 73 3.88 3.52 4.58
CA PRO A 73 4.47 4.38 5.59
C PRO A 73 5.67 5.15 5.03
N ILE A 74 5.78 6.40 5.46
CA ILE A 74 6.92 7.28 5.20
C ILE A 74 7.58 7.59 6.53
N ILE A 75 8.87 7.35 6.64
CA ILE A 75 9.70 7.77 7.77
C ILE A 75 10.72 8.80 7.31
N THR A 76 11.13 9.68 8.21
CA THR A 76 12.15 10.69 7.97
C THR A 76 13.36 10.43 8.84
N LEU A 77 14.55 10.51 8.25
CA LEU A 77 15.81 10.26 8.95
C LEU A 77 16.96 11.09 8.38
N SER A 78 18.04 11.18 9.11
CA SER A 78 19.32 11.66 8.60
C SER A 78 20.39 10.62 8.91
N ALA A 79 20.90 10.00 7.87
CA ALA A 79 22.03 9.07 8.00
C ALA A 79 23.31 9.77 8.46
N LYS A 80 23.48 11.07 8.11
CA LYS A 80 24.65 11.88 8.48
C LYS A 80 24.69 12.17 9.97
N THR A 81 23.56 12.58 10.56
CA THR A 81 23.50 12.98 11.99
C THR A 81 23.05 11.84 12.90
N GLY A 82 22.58 10.73 12.36
CA GLY A 82 21.97 9.64 13.11
C GLY A 82 20.52 9.92 13.55
N SER A 83 19.96 11.08 13.23
CA SER A 83 18.61 11.46 13.64
C SER A 83 17.58 10.49 13.04
N ASN A 84 16.68 9.98 13.90
CA ASN A 84 15.62 9.03 13.57
C ASN A 84 16.08 7.69 12.94
N THR A 85 17.38 7.42 12.77
CA THR A 85 17.86 6.15 12.18
C THR A 85 17.40 4.94 13.00
N LYS A 86 17.31 5.08 14.33
CA LYS A 86 16.79 4.03 15.22
C LYS A 86 15.33 3.65 14.96
N LYS A 87 14.56 4.50 14.28
CA LYS A 87 13.15 4.22 13.91
C LYS A 87 13.03 3.34 12.68
N LEU A 88 14.09 3.21 11.87
CA LEU A 88 14.04 2.46 10.60
C LEU A 88 13.73 0.99 10.82
N LEU A 89 14.49 0.30 11.65
CA LEU A 89 14.31 -1.13 11.89
C LEU A 89 12.95 -1.47 12.51
N PRO A 90 12.47 -0.78 13.55
CA PRO A 90 11.11 -0.98 14.04
C PRO A 90 10.03 -0.77 12.97
N ALA A 91 10.18 0.23 12.09
CA ALA A 91 9.23 0.45 10.99
C ALA A 91 9.26 -0.70 9.96
N VAL A 92 10.45 -1.24 9.65
CA VAL A 92 10.60 -2.43 8.78
C VAL A 92 9.93 -3.65 9.40
N LEU A 93 10.13 -3.90 10.71
CA LEU A 93 9.54 -5.03 11.41
C LEU A 93 8.00 -4.90 11.46
N ASN A 94 7.50 -3.71 11.77
CA ASN A 94 6.06 -3.46 11.81
C ASN A 94 5.38 -3.72 10.45
N ILE A 95 5.95 -3.20 9.35
CA ILE A 95 5.37 -3.45 8.01
C ILE A 95 5.52 -4.91 7.59
N TYR A 96 6.59 -5.60 8.04
CA TYR A 96 6.75 -7.02 7.82
C TYR A 96 5.67 -7.84 8.53
N GLU A 97 5.35 -7.51 9.78
CA GLU A 97 4.27 -8.15 10.53
C GLU A 97 2.92 -7.94 9.86
N LEU A 98 2.62 -6.71 9.44
CA LEU A 98 1.41 -6.40 8.67
C LEU A 98 1.35 -7.21 7.36
N TRP A 99 2.47 -7.30 6.64
CA TRP A 99 2.56 -8.06 5.39
C TRP A 99 2.37 -9.57 5.59
N ASN A 100 2.70 -10.10 6.78
CA ASN A 100 2.50 -11.49 7.15
C ASN A 100 1.12 -11.78 7.78
N LYS A 101 0.35 -10.74 8.08
CA LYS A 101 -0.89 -10.88 8.83
C LYS A 101 -1.87 -11.79 8.11
N ARG A 102 -2.40 -12.76 8.85
CA ARG A 102 -3.52 -13.55 8.39
C ARG A 102 -4.81 -13.01 8.99
N ILE A 103 -5.77 -12.72 8.12
CA ILE A 103 -7.08 -12.24 8.52
C ILE A 103 -8.06 -13.40 8.42
N SER A 104 -8.88 -13.60 9.45
CA SER A 104 -9.88 -14.67 9.45
C SER A 104 -10.93 -14.41 8.35
N THR A 105 -11.40 -15.49 7.74
CA THR A 105 -12.44 -15.44 6.70
C THR A 105 -13.72 -14.75 7.22
N GLY A 106 -14.11 -15.00 8.46
CA GLY A 106 -15.28 -14.35 9.07
C GLY A 106 -15.11 -12.84 9.20
N THR A 107 -13.91 -12.38 9.59
CA THR A 107 -13.59 -10.93 9.66
C THR A 107 -13.62 -10.30 8.27
N LEU A 108 -13.02 -10.96 7.27
CA LEU A 108 -13.03 -10.49 5.89
C LEU A 108 -14.44 -10.36 5.32
N ASN A 109 -15.31 -11.34 5.57
CA ASN A 109 -16.67 -11.30 5.02
C ASN A 109 -17.51 -10.21 5.69
N ARG A 110 -17.43 -10.02 7.01
CA ARG A 110 -18.08 -8.88 7.68
C ARG A 110 -17.59 -7.54 7.15
N TRP A 111 -16.27 -7.43 6.92
CA TRP A 111 -15.69 -6.25 6.31
C TRP A 111 -16.22 -6.03 4.89
N LEU A 112 -16.28 -7.08 4.05
CA LEU A 112 -16.81 -7.01 2.70
C LEU A 112 -18.27 -6.52 2.68
N ASP A 113 -19.12 -7.03 3.56
CA ASP A 113 -20.51 -6.63 3.70
C ASP A 113 -20.64 -5.14 4.02
N ILE A 114 -19.84 -4.64 4.97
CA ILE A 114 -19.82 -3.23 5.34
C ILE A 114 -19.40 -2.36 4.16
N LYS A 115 -18.28 -2.75 3.47
CA LYS A 115 -17.75 -1.96 2.34
C LYS A 115 -18.70 -1.95 1.14
N THR A 116 -19.35 -3.06 0.83
CA THR A 116 -20.31 -3.14 -0.29
C THR A 116 -21.65 -2.49 0.02
N THR A 117 -22.04 -2.42 1.29
CA THR A 117 -23.22 -1.66 1.73
C THR A 117 -22.98 -0.16 1.60
N ASN A 118 -21.84 0.32 2.08
CA ASN A 118 -21.50 1.76 2.05
C ASN A 118 -21.12 2.26 0.66
N HIS A 119 -20.52 1.40 -0.15
CA HIS A 119 -20.09 1.72 -1.52
C HIS A 119 -20.36 0.52 -2.43
N PRO A 120 -21.60 0.38 -2.94
CA PRO A 120 -21.98 -0.74 -3.80
C PRO A 120 -21.18 -0.79 -5.11
N PRO A 121 -20.86 -1.99 -5.63
CA PRO A 121 -20.29 -2.12 -6.96
C PRO A 121 -21.22 -1.49 -8.02
N PRO A 122 -20.65 -0.89 -9.09
CA PRO A 122 -21.43 -0.33 -10.18
C PRO A 122 -22.21 -1.42 -10.91
N LEU A 123 -23.27 -1.01 -11.60
CA LEU A 123 -24.01 -1.89 -12.48
C LEU A 123 -23.18 -2.23 -13.72
N HIS A 124 -23.28 -3.47 -14.19
CA HIS A 124 -22.76 -3.88 -15.49
C HIS A 124 -23.91 -4.40 -16.37
N GLY A 125 -24.13 -3.75 -17.54
CA GLY A 125 -25.23 -4.11 -18.44
C GLY A 125 -26.62 -4.09 -17.75
N GLY A 126 -26.85 -3.14 -16.83
CA GLY A 126 -28.10 -3.04 -16.04
C GLY A 126 -28.19 -4.06 -14.90
N ARG A 127 -27.23 -4.97 -14.75
CA ARG A 127 -27.22 -6.00 -13.70
C ARG A 127 -26.35 -5.60 -12.52
N ARG A 128 -26.79 -5.93 -11.29
CA ARG A 128 -26.00 -5.71 -10.07
C ARG A 128 -24.89 -6.73 -9.95
N ILE A 129 -23.66 -6.25 -9.78
CA ILE A 129 -22.53 -7.07 -9.36
C ILE A 129 -22.68 -7.30 -7.84
N LYS A 130 -22.73 -8.57 -7.42
CA LYS A 130 -22.81 -8.96 -6.01
C LYS A 130 -21.52 -9.66 -5.62
N LEU A 131 -20.75 -9.07 -4.71
CA LEU A 131 -19.61 -9.73 -4.07
C LEU A 131 -20.14 -10.59 -2.93
N ARG A 132 -19.94 -11.89 -3.01
CA ARG A 132 -20.59 -12.87 -2.12
C ARG A 132 -19.68 -13.34 -0.98
N TYR A 133 -18.37 -13.36 -1.25
CA TYR A 133 -17.43 -13.99 -0.34
C TYR A 133 -16.01 -13.49 -0.64
N ILE A 134 -15.21 -13.34 0.42
CA ILE A 134 -13.80 -13.03 0.33
C ILE A 134 -13.00 -13.97 1.24
N THR A 135 -11.85 -14.42 0.76
CA THR A 135 -10.89 -15.20 1.55
C THR A 135 -9.47 -14.76 1.26
N GLN A 136 -8.58 -14.91 2.23
CA GLN A 136 -7.16 -14.75 2.04
C GLN A 136 -6.54 -16.07 1.57
N ALA A 137 -6.26 -16.16 0.27
CA ALA A 137 -5.71 -17.38 -0.34
C ALA A 137 -4.24 -17.60 -0.01
N LYS A 138 -3.45 -16.51 0.15
CA LYS A 138 -2.03 -16.56 0.51
C LYS A 138 -1.70 -15.42 1.49
N ASN A 139 -0.74 -15.69 2.39
CA ASN A 139 -0.21 -14.68 3.29
C ASN A 139 0.96 -13.90 2.67
N ARG A 140 1.77 -14.54 1.84
CA ARG A 140 3.04 -14.01 1.30
C ARG A 140 3.13 -14.20 -0.21
N PRO A 141 2.94 -13.16 -1.00
CA PRO A 141 2.35 -11.87 -0.64
C PRO A 141 0.89 -12.00 -0.21
N PRO A 142 0.33 -11.05 0.57
CA PRO A 142 -1.08 -11.05 0.91
C PRO A 142 -1.93 -11.10 -0.35
N THR A 143 -2.67 -12.18 -0.53
CA THR A 143 -3.48 -12.41 -1.73
C THR A 143 -4.90 -12.75 -1.30
N PHE A 144 -5.86 -11.98 -1.79
CA PHE A 144 -7.27 -12.16 -1.49
C PHE A 144 -8.02 -12.59 -2.74
N VAL A 145 -8.96 -13.49 -2.57
CA VAL A 145 -9.87 -13.93 -3.64
C VAL A 145 -11.28 -13.50 -3.25
N VAL A 146 -11.91 -12.73 -4.14
CA VAL A 146 -13.29 -12.28 -3.99
C VAL A 146 -14.16 -13.03 -4.98
N PHE A 147 -15.22 -13.65 -4.49
CA PHE A 147 -16.19 -14.36 -5.30
C PHE A 147 -17.39 -13.47 -5.61
N SER A 148 -17.77 -13.42 -6.86
CA SER A 148 -18.90 -12.61 -7.33
C SER A 148 -19.75 -13.37 -8.34
N ASN A 149 -20.99 -12.91 -8.53
CA ASN A 149 -21.89 -13.45 -9.56
C ASN A 149 -21.43 -13.10 -10.99
N LEU A 150 -20.66 -12.02 -11.16
CA LEU A 150 -20.13 -11.49 -12.41
C LEU A 150 -18.65 -11.15 -12.23
N SER A 151 -17.82 -12.18 -12.02
CA SER A 151 -16.40 -12.00 -11.60
C SER A 151 -15.55 -11.24 -12.63
N ASN A 152 -15.79 -11.45 -13.92
CA ASN A 152 -15.02 -10.82 -15.01
C ASN A 152 -15.45 -9.37 -15.29
N GLU A 153 -16.56 -8.94 -14.71
CA GLU A 153 -17.19 -7.64 -15.00
C GLU A 153 -16.94 -6.61 -13.89
N LEU A 154 -16.18 -6.98 -12.86
CA LEU A 154 -15.84 -6.05 -11.79
C LEU A 154 -14.83 -5.00 -12.30
N PRO A 155 -15.18 -3.69 -12.30
CA PRO A 155 -14.29 -2.66 -12.80
C PRO A 155 -12.97 -2.61 -12.02
N ILE A 156 -11.88 -2.32 -12.72
CA ILE A 156 -10.54 -2.17 -12.12
C ILE A 156 -10.54 -1.08 -11.04
N SER A 157 -11.33 -0.02 -11.21
CA SER A 157 -11.50 1.05 -10.22
C SER A 157 -12.08 0.52 -8.91
N TYR A 158 -13.07 -0.37 -8.99
CA TYR A 158 -13.68 -0.98 -7.81
C TYR A 158 -12.73 -1.98 -7.14
N SER A 159 -12.00 -2.77 -7.91
CA SER A 159 -10.94 -3.64 -7.39
C SER A 159 -9.86 -2.84 -6.63
N ARG A 160 -9.46 -1.67 -7.16
CA ARG A 160 -8.55 -0.75 -6.46
C ARG A 160 -9.14 -0.21 -5.16
N TYR A 161 -10.41 0.15 -5.16
CA TYR A 161 -11.11 0.58 -3.96
C TYR A 161 -11.03 -0.50 -2.87
N LEU A 162 -11.35 -1.75 -3.18
CA LEU A 162 -11.26 -2.86 -2.23
C LEU A 162 -9.83 -3.07 -1.72
N VAL A 163 -8.83 -3.05 -2.60
CA VAL A 163 -7.41 -3.20 -2.21
C VAL A 163 -6.96 -2.08 -1.28
N ASN A 164 -7.33 -0.83 -1.60
CA ASN A 164 -6.98 0.31 -0.75
C ASN A 164 -7.69 0.23 0.61
N SER A 165 -8.98 -0.12 0.61
CA SER A 165 -9.74 -0.31 1.85
C SER A 165 -9.19 -1.45 2.72
N LEU A 166 -8.73 -2.57 2.12
CA LEU A 166 -8.03 -3.62 2.86
C LEU A 166 -6.75 -3.12 3.54
N ARG A 167 -5.98 -2.26 2.87
CA ARG A 167 -4.75 -1.69 3.41
C ARG A 167 -4.97 -0.65 4.51
N GLU A 168 -6.10 0.05 4.45
CA GLU A 168 -6.48 1.06 5.45
C GLU A 168 -7.04 0.42 6.73
N ASP A 169 -7.73 -0.72 6.59
CA ASP A 169 -8.49 -1.34 7.69
C ASP A 169 -7.73 -2.48 8.39
N PHE A 170 -6.70 -3.07 7.75
CA PHE A 170 -5.94 -4.22 8.26
C PHE A 170 -4.43 -4.02 8.22
#